data_c349f70df617573ed6f9bcafc4af53dc
#
_entry.id   c349f70df617573ed6f9bcafc4af53dc
#
_cell.length_a   1.000
_cell.length_b   1.000
_cell.length_c   1.000
_cell.angle_alpha   90.00
_cell.angle_beta   90.00
_cell.angle_gamma   90.00
#
_symmetry.space_group_name_H-M   'P 1'
#
loop_
_entity.id
_entity.type
_entity.pdbx_description
1 polymer ?
#
loop_
_entity_poly.entity_id
_entity_poly.type
_entity_poly.pdbx_seq_one_letter_code
_entity_poly.pdbx_strand_id
1 'polypeptide(L)'
;MLFRSTVAGILWKRLDNHWNLGVDATSRYTLDDWNDRKAFLEKLRDPEDPWNTRLRGGLPPTPIGNPGAVALNAAMSPKESDCWYYLHDAQQVLHCSRTEAEHEAFRRKYNVY
;
A
#
# COMPACT_ATOMS: atom_id res chain seq x y z
N MET A 1 18.34 -1.48 -0.63
CA MET A 1 16.93 -1.61 -0.83
C MET A 1 16.23 -0.30 -0.94
N LEU A 2 16.52 0.35 -2.06
CA LEU A 2 16.00 1.70 -2.34
C LEU A 2 14.48 1.76 -2.43
N PHE A 3 13.85 0.69 -2.91
CA PHE A 3 12.40 0.67 -3.08
C PHE A 3 11.62 0.74 -1.76
N ARG A 4 12.13 0.20 -0.66
CA ARG A 4 11.44 0.28 0.65
C ARG A 4 11.39 1.72 1.15
N SER A 5 12.48 2.44 1.01
CA SER A 5 12.54 3.87 1.37
C SER A 5 11.61 4.70 0.49
N THR A 6 11.52 4.38 -0.81
CA THR A 6 10.60 5.05 -1.73
C THR A 6 9.15 4.81 -1.34
N VAL A 7 8.78 3.56 -1.04
CA VAL A 7 7.43 3.22 -0.58
C VAL A 7 7.09 3.95 0.71
N ALA A 8 8.01 3.93 1.68
CA ALA A 8 7.83 4.65 2.95
C ALA A 8 7.60 6.15 2.70
N GLY A 9 8.35 6.75 1.79
CA GLY A 9 8.18 8.16 1.43
C GLY A 9 6.81 8.46 0.85
N ILE A 10 6.29 7.57 0.00
CA ILE A 10 4.95 7.71 -0.58
C ILE A 10 3.88 7.61 0.52
N LEU A 11 3.99 6.64 1.41
CA LEU A 11 3.02 6.45 2.49
C LEU A 11 3.02 7.63 3.47
N TRP A 12 4.20 8.13 3.85
CA TRP A 12 4.31 9.33 4.69
C TRP A 12 3.70 10.54 4.01
N LYS A 13 3.97 10.73 2.73
CA LYS A 13 3.43 11.86 1.95
C LYS A 13 1.90 11.80 1.92
N ARG A 14 1.31 10.63 1.69
CA ARG A 14 -0.14 10.46 1.74
C ARG A 14 -0.70 10.79 3.11
N LEU A 15 -0.08 10.26 4.15
CA LEU A 15 -0.51 10.49 5.52
C LEU A 15 -0.46 11.97 5.89
N ASP A 16 0.64 12.66 5.55
CA ASP A 16 0.83 14.09 5.83
C ASP A 16 -0.15 14.97 5.06
N ASN A 17 -0.65 14.51 3.92
CA ASN A 17 -1.60 15.25 3.09
C ASN A 17 -3.04 14.76 3.22
N HIS A 18 -3.33 13.96 4.24
CA HIS A 18 -4.67 13.44 4.54
C HIS A 18 -5.25 12.55 3.42
N TRP A 19 -4.40 11.89 2.67
CA TRP A 19 -4.81 10.87 1.72
C TRP A 19 -5.02 9.54 2.41
N ASN A 20 -5.96 8.75 1.93
CA ASN A 20 -6.08 7.36 2.36
C ASN A 20 -4.82 6.60 1.92
N LEU A 21 -4.31 5.72 2.77
CA LEU A 21 -3.06 5.01 2.47
C LEU A 21 -3.22 4.01 1.33
N GLY A 22 -4.38 3.36 1.22
CA GLY A 22 -4.66 2.45 0.12
C GLY A 22 -3.77 1.22 0.06
N VAL A 23 -3.35 0.71 1.21
CA VAL A 23 -2.49 -0.47 1.31
C VAL A 23 -3.36 -1.71 1.47
N ASP A 24 -3.40 -2.57 0.45
CA ASP A 24 -4.28 -3.75 0.45
C ASP A 24 -3.92 -4.78 1.52
N ALA A 25 -2.67 -4.83 1.93
CA ALA A 25 -2.22 -5.74 2.97
C ALA A 25 -2.98 -5.54 4.30
N THR A 26 -3.44 -4.31 4.59
CA THR A 26 -4.22 -4.06 5.80
C THR A 26 -5.56 -4.77 5.75
N SER A 27 -6.21 -4.79 4.59
CA SER A 27 -7.47 -5.51 4.41
C SER A 27 -7.28 -7.04 4.46
N ARG A 28 -6.13 -7.54 4.03
CA ARG A 28 -5.82 -8.97 4.10
C ARG A 28 -5.47 -9.44 5.51
N TYR A 29 -5.01 -8.54 6.37
CA TYR A 29 -4.50 -8.87 7.70
C TYR A 29 -5.54 -9.61 8.56
N THR A 30 -6.81 -9.28 8.42
CA THR A 30 -7.89 -9.86 9.21
C THR A 30 -8.57 -11.06 8.53
N LEU A 31 -8.09 -11.50 7.37
CA LEU A 31 -8.62 -12.68 6.70
C LEU A 31 -8.12 -13.96 7.37
N ASP A 32 -9.00 -14.95 7.48
CA ASP A 32 -8.62 -16.28 7.97
C ASP A 32 -7.65 -16.96 7.01
N ASP A 33 -7.86 -16.78 5.70
CA ASP A 33 -6.97 -17.24 4.64
C ASP A 33 -6.50 -16.03 3.83
N TRP A 34 -5.21 -15.73 3.92
CA TRP A 34 -4.59 -14.61 3.20
C TRP A 34 -4.86 -14.65 1.70
N ASN A 35 -4.97 -15.84 1.13
CA ASN A 35 -5.16 -16.06 -0.30
C ASN A 35 -6.63 -16.13 -0.74
N ASP A 36 -7.58 -15.92 0.16
CA ASP A 36 -9.01 -15.91 -0.17
C ASP A 36 -9.34 -14.62 -0.94
N ARG A 37 -9.28 -14.70 -2.27
CA ARG A 37 -9.50 -13.55 -3.14
C ARG A 37 -10.91 -12.98 -3.01
N LYS A 38 -11.92 -13.83 -2.89
CA LYS A 38 -13.31 -13.39 -2.78
C LYS A 38 -13.52 -12.59 -1.50
N ALA A 39 -13.07 -13.13 -0.36
CA ALA A 39 -13.16 -12.43 0.92
C ALA A 39 -12.37 -11.12 0.91
N PHE A 40 -11.20 -11.10 0.30
CA PHE A 40 -10.40 -9.90 0.14
C PHE A 40 -11.14 -8.81 -0.65
N LEU A 41 -11.71 -9.16 -1.80
CA LEU A 41 -12.45 -8.20 -2.63
C LEU A 41 -13.68 -7.65 -1.92
N GLU A 42 -14.36 -8.45 -1.11
CA GLU A 42 -15.48 -8.00 -0.28
C GLU A 42 -15.01 -6.98 0.76
N LYS A 43 -13.88 -7.23 1.43
CA LYS A 43 -13.32 -6.28 2.41
C LYS A 43 -12.93 -4.96 1.77
N LEU A 44 -12.43 -4.95 0.55
CA LEU A 44 -12.06 -3.70 -0.14
C LEU A 44 -13.25 -2.78 -0.39
N ARG A 45 -14.45 -3.30 -0.35
CA ARG A 45 -15.69 -2.53 -0.58
C ARG A 45 -16.40 -2.12 0.70
N ASP A 46 -15.92 -2.57 1.85
CA ASP A 46 -16.57 -2.33 3.13
C ASP A 46 -15.97 -1.10 3.83
N PRO A 47 -16.71 0.05 3.86
CA PRO A 47 -16.21 1.25 4.52
C PRO A 47 -16.26 1.17 6.05
N GLU A 48 -16.95 0.19 6.60
CA GLU A 48 -17.05 -0.01 8.05
C GLU A 48 -15.91 -0.86 8.61
N ASP A 49 -15.13 -1.51 7.75
CA ASP A 49 -13.96 -2.30 8.17
C ASP A 49 -12.83 -1.34 8.59
N PRO A 50 -12.44 -1.33 9.89
CA PRO A 50 -11.38 -0.41 10.36
C PRO A 50 -10.02 -0.65 9.68
N TRP A 51 -9.83 -1.81 9.08
CA TRP A 51 -8.60 -2.20 8.40
C TRP A 51 -8.56 -1.78 6.92
N ASN A 52 -9.65 -1.21 6.42
CA ASN A 52 -9.75 -0.79 5.02
C ASN A 52 -9.12 0.58 4.81
N THR A 53 -7.85 0.62 4.47
CA THR A 53 -7.13 1.88 4.21
C THR A 53 -7.42 2.50 2.85
N ARG A 54 -8.21 1.84 1.98
CA ARG A 54 -8.70 2.46 0.74
C ARG A 54 -9.83 3.43 0.99
N LEU A 55 -10.73 3.09 1.91
CA LEU A 55 -11.96 3.85 2.15
C LEU A 55 -11.92 4.65 3.45
N ARG A 56 -10.95 4.40 4.31
CA ARG A 56 -10.78 5.09 5.59
C ARG A 56 -9.41 5.75 5.64
N GLY A 57 -9.37 6.98 6.15
CA GLY A 57 -8.12 7.72 6.30
C GLY A 57 -7.30 7.28 7.51
N GLY A 58 -6.04 7.63 7.50
CA GLY A 58 -5.12 7.38 8.60
C GLY A 58 -4.53 5.98 8.61
N LEU A 59 -3.87 5.65 9.72
CA LEU A 59 -3.24 4.36 9.94
C LEU A 59 -4.28 3.28 10.27
N PRO A 60 -3.97 1.99 10.01
CA PRO A 60 -4.80 0.90 10.51
C PRO A 60 -4.76 0.84 12.03
N PRO A 61 -5.68 0.09 12.69
CA PRO A 61 -5.76 0.04 14.15
C PRO A 61 -4.47 -0.43 14.84
N THR A 62 -3.71 -1.34 14.21
CA THR A 62 -2.43 -1.83 14.73
C THR A 62 -1.43 -2.02 13.61
N PRO A 63 -0.13 -2.20 13.93
CA PRO A 63 0.82 -2.74 12.94
C PRO A 63 0.32 -4.10 12.43
N ILE A 64 0.66 -4.42 11.18
CA ILE A 64 0.20 -5.66 10.53
C ILE A 64 1.31 -6.69 10.32
N GLY A 65 2.47 -6.49 10.92
CA GLY A 65 3.59 -7.42 10.82
C GLY A 65 4.72 -7.04 11.75
N ASN A 66 5.77 -7.83 11.70
CA ASN A 66 6.99 -7.62 12.47
C ASN A 66 8.07 -7.11 11.52
N PRO A 67 8.30 -5.80 11.43
CA PRO A 67 9.29 -5.26 10.50
C PRO A 67 10.70 -5.59 10.97
N GLY A 68 11.58 -5.93 10.02
CA GLY A 68 13.00 -6.05 10.27
C GLY A 68 13.69 -4.68 10.26
N ALA A 69 15.01 -4.68 10.51
CA ALA A 69 15.78 -3.44 10.58
C ALA A 69 15.71 -2.60 9.30
N VAL A 70 15.70 -3.25 8.13
CA VAL A 70 15.62 -2.55 6.84
C VAL A 70 14.31 -1.79 6.69
N ALA A 71 13.18 -2.41 7.07
CA ALA A 71 11.88 -1.76 6.99
C ALA A 71 11.75 -0.63 8.01
N LEU A 72 12.25 -0.82 9.23
CA LEU A 72 12.24 0.23 10.25
C LEU A 72 13.08 1.42 9.83
N ASN A 73 14.27 1.19 9.28
CA ASN A 73 15.13 2.27 8.79
C ASN A 73 14.47 3.02 7.63
N ALA A 74 13.78 2.32 6.73
CA ALA A 74 13.06 2.95 5.63
C ALA A 74 11.95 3.87 6.14
N ALA A 75 11.22 3.45 7.18
CA ALA A 75 10.17 4.27 7.78
C ALA A 75 10.73 5.49 8.51
N MET A 76 11.90 5.36 9.15
CA MET A 76 12.54 6.45 9.88
C MET A 76 13.28 7.42 8.97
N SER A 77 13.72 6.98 7.80
CA SER A 77 14.46 7.78 6.82
C SER A 77 13.86 7.57 5.43
N PRO A 78 12.61 8.01 5.21
CA PRO A 78 11.94 7.81 3.95
C PRO A 78 12.60 8.62 2.83
N LYS A 79 12.57 8.06 1.62
CA LYS A 79 13.09 8.74 0.44
C LYS A 79 11.99 9.58 -0.20
N GLU A 80 12.26 10.84 -0.46
CA GLU A 80 11.36 11.72 -1.19
C GLU A 80 11.30 11.32 -2.68
N SER A 81 10.13 11.45 -3.27
CA SER A 81 9.91 11.24 -4.70
C SER A 81 8.70 12.03 -5.16
N ASP A 82 8.50 12.13 -6.46
CA ASP A 82 7.32 12.75 -7.03
C ASP A 82 6.12 11.80 -7.10
N CYS A 83 6.31 10.54 -6.68
CA CYS A 83 5.28 9.52 -6.78
C CYS A 83 4.23 9.64 -5.67
N TRP A 84 2.97 9.40 -6.03
CA TRP A 84 1.84 9.29 -5.11
C TRP A 84 1.26 7.89 -5.09
N TYR A 85 1.60 7.05 -6.09
CA TYR A 85 1.10 5.69 -6.27
C TYR A 85 2.26 4.74 -6.51
N TYR A 86 2.06 3.49 -6.17
CA TYR A 86 3.05 2.46 -6.44
C TYR A 86 2.39 1.09 -6.56
N LEU A 87 3.08 0.18 -7.23
CA LEU A 87 2.75 -1.24 -7.23
C LEU A 87 4.03 -2.04 -7.46
N HIS A 88 3.98 -3.32 -7.12
CA HIS A 88 5.03 -4.26 -7.45
C HIS A 88 4.51 -5.24 -8.51
N ASP A 89 5.34 -5.55 -9.50
CA ASP A 89 4.98 -6.56 -10.50
C ASP A 89 5.29 -7.98 -10.00
N ALA A 90 5.06 -8.99 -10.85
CA ALA A 90 5.28 -10.38 -10.48
C ALA A 90 6.75 -10.70 -10.15
N GLN A 91 7.69 -9.90 -10.65
CA GLN A 91 9.11 -10.01 -10.35
C GLN A 91 9.54 -9.16 -9.16
N GLN A 92 8.59 -8.57 -8.43
CA GLN A 92 8.83 -7.71 -7.27
C GLN A 92 9.54 -6.40 -7.63
N VAL A 93 9.44 -5.94 -8.88
CA VAL A 93 9.98 -4.65 -9.31
C VAL A 93 8.95 -3.56 -8.97
N LEU A 94 9.44 -2.48 -8.33
CA LEU A 94 8.61 -1.34 -7.96
C LEU A 94 8.34 -0.46 -9.17
N HIS A 95 7.07 -0.13 -9.37
CA HIS A 95 6.63 0.87 -10.34
C HIS A 95 5.87 1.95 -9.61
N CYS A 96 6.42 3.15 -9.57
CA CYS A 96 5.73 4.26 -8.93
C CYS A 96 5.26 5.29 -9.98
N SER A 97 4.22 6.01 -9.64
CA SER A 97 3.59 6.96 -10.57
C SER A 97 3.10 8.20 -9.83
N ARG A 98 3.01 9.31 -10.57
CA ARG A 98 2.59 10.58 -10.01
C ARG A 98 1.08 10.77 -10.08
N THR A 99 0.43 10.14 -11.04
CA THR A 99 -1.01 10.32 -11.27
C THR A 99 -1.73 8.98 -11.24
N GLU A 100 -3.04 9.04 -10.97
CA GLU A 100 -3.88 7.86 -11.00
C GLU A 100 -3.90 7.21 -12.39
N ALA A 101 -3.90 8.01 -13.45
CA ALA A 101 -3.89 7.51 -14.82
C ALA A 101 -2.62 6.67 -15.11
N GLU A 102 -1.46 7.13 -14.66
CA GLU A 102 -0.21 6.37 -14.79
C GLU A 102 -0.28 5.07 -13.98
N HIS A 103 -0.84 5.13 -12.77
CA HIS A 103 -1.01 3.97 -11.91
C HIS A 103 -1.92 2.92 -12.56
N GLU A 104 -3.05 3.33 -13.11
CA GLU A 104 -3.97 2.44 -13.81
C GLU A 104 -3.32 1.80 -15.03
N ALA A 105 -2.51 2.56 -15.77
CA ALA A 105 -1.75 2.02 -16.91
C ALA A 105 -0.80 0.91 -16.46
N PHE A 106 -0.10 1.09 -15.35
CA PHE A 106 0.77 0.06 -14.78
C PHE A 106 -0.02 -1.16 -14.31
N ARG A 107 -1.17 -0.94 -13.66
CA ARG A 107 -2.02 -2.06 -13.22
C ARG A 107 -2.44 -2.95 -14.39
N ARG A 108 -2.81 -2.37 -15.51
CA ARG A 108 -3.19 -3.11 -16.71
C ARG A 108 -1.99 -3.80 -17.33
N LYS A 109 -0.87 -3.10 -17.45
CA LYS A 109 0.35 -3.62 -18.08
C LYS A 109 0.89 -4.83 -17.33
N TYR A 110 0.90 -4.79 -16.00
CA TYR A 110 1.47 -5.84 -15.16
C TYR A 110 0.42 -6.76 -14.55
N ASN A 111 -0.83 -6.62 -14.97
CA ASN A 111 -1.95 -7.47 -14.55
C ASN A 111 -2.06 -7.57 -13.01
N VAL A 112 -1.99 -6.45 -12.34
CA VAL A 112 -2.18 -6.34 -10.89
C VAL A 112 -3.66 -6.06 -10.63
N TYR A 113 -4.36 -7.07 -10.09
CA TYR A 113 -5.83 -7.11 -9.93
C TYR A 113 -6.64 -6.02 -10.65
#